data_f0d8eb860d257645bfb9f686a655026d
#
_entry.id   f0d8eb860d257645bfb9f686a655026d
#
_cell.length_a   1.000
_cell.length_b   1.000
_cell.length_c   1.000
_cell.angle_alpha   90.00
_cell.angle_beta   90.00
_cell.angle_gamma   90.00
#
_symmetry.space_group_name_H-M   'P 1'
#
loop_
_entity.id
_entity.type
_entity.pdbx_description
1 polymer ?
#
loop_
_entity_poly.entity_id
_entity_poly.type
_entity_poly.pdbx_seq_one_letter_code
_entity_poly.pdbx_strand_id
1 'polypeptide(L)'
;MNRGCSIVWARRPLPALPGSPVIAGTSVPPHSSVHHMTASPLSPETAVHDAGDGSVIWTPEYLDYRWSATHPMNPTRLVLTMDLAAGLGVLDGVETVRPDRASDDEILRIHTRAYLDAVKVAGESGRDGVTALDLDHGLGNDDNPVFPHMHEASAALAGGSLAAAREIASGRVRRAVSIGGGMHHAMPDWASGFCVYNDAAIAISWLLDNGFDRIAYIDVDAHHGDGVQHAFLSDPRVLTVSIHQHPATLWPNTGWASEIGDGAGEGTAVNLPVLPGTVDSIWLRGFHAVVPAAVEAFGPQIVVSQCGVDNHREDPLADLALTVDGQRAAFLAMRDLADRLCEGRWLAVGGGGYGLVRVVPRAWTHLIAAALGRDLDPSTLVPEPWRAQAAGVIADIELPECMSDGGDTAYRAWDGPGGTPETGTPAVDRALTRVDAAIAATRRAAFPLLGLDPEDPRD
;
A
#
# COMPACT_ATOMS: atom_id res chain seq x y z
N MET A 1 -26.17 7.93 -14.24
CA MET A 1 -26.36 9.28 -13.64
C MET A 1 -26.02 9.16 -12.17
N ASN A 2 -24.73 9.10 -11.87
CA ASN A 2 -24.24 9.10 -10.49
C ASN A 2 -24.00 10.56 -10.08
N ARG A 3 -24.74 11.01 -9.09
CA ARG A 3 -24.50 12.31 -8.46
C ARG A 3 -23.28 12.13 -7.56
N GLY A 4 -22.20 12.89 -7.82
CA GLY A 4 -21.04 12.97 -6.97
C GLY A 4 -21.43 13.25 -5.53
N CYS A 5 -21.16 12.33 -4.66
CA CYS A 5 -21.28 12.52 -3.22
C CYS A 5 -19.97 13.15 -2.77
N SER A 6 -19.97 14.45 -2.50
CA SER A 6 -18.85 15.11 -1.84
C SER A 6 -18.67 14.49 -0.48
N ILE A 7 -17.52 13.88 -0.24
CA ILE A 7 -17.19 13.26 1.05
C ILE A 7 -16.98 14.40 2.04
N VAL A 8 -17.91 14.57 2.96
CA VAL A 8 -17.74 15.54 4.06
C VAL A 8 -16.88 14.88 5.15
N TRP A 9 -15.60 15.13 5.12
CA TRP A 9 -14.60 14.72 6.11
C TRP A 9 -14.77 15.47 7.45
N ALA A 10 -15.95 15.50 8.01
CA ALA A 10 -16.23 16.23 9.24
C ALA A 10 -16.24 15.30 10.44
N ARG A 11 -15.07 14.78 10.88
CA ARG A 11 -15.05 14.09 12.17
C ARG A 11 -13.99 14.53 13.18
N ARG A 12 -12.87 15.16 12.80
CA ARG A 12 -11.97 15.85 13.77
C ARG A 12 -11.10 16.88 13.03
N PRO A 13 -10.94 18.11 13.49
CA PRO A 13 -9.96 19.02 12.92
C PRO A 13 -8.55 18.57 13.24
N LEU A 14 -7.73 18.39 12.20
CA LEU A 14 -6.29 18.22 12.37
C LEU A 14 -5.67 19.54 12.82
N PRO A 15 -4.69 19.55 13.72
CA PRO A 15 -3.98 20.76 14.10
C PRO A 15 -3.20 21.31 12.90
N ALA A 16 -3.24 22.64 12.70
CA ALA A 16 -2.49 23.33 11.67
C ALA A 16 -0.98 23.21 11.94
N LEU A 17 -0.21 22.76 10.95
CA LEU A 17 1.24 22.64 11.03
C LEU A 17 1.92 24.01 10.89
N PRO A 18 2.95 24.33 11.70
CA PRO A 18 3.76 25.53 11.51
C PRO A 18 4.61 25.41 10.24
N GLY A 19 4.78 26.53 9.54
CA GLY A 19 5.53 26.63 8.29
C GLY A 19 6.98 26.14 8.42
N SER A 20 7.42 25.33 7.47
CA SER A 20 8.76 24.76 7.42
C SER A 20 9.84 25.84 7.19
N PRO A 21 11.02 25.75 7.82
CA PRO A 21 12.13 26.67 7.54
C PRO A 21 12.72 26.41 6.15
N VAL A 22 12.92 27.49 5.41
CA VAL A 22 13.61 27.52 4.11
C VAL A 22 15.10 27.26 4.36
N ILE A 23 15.62 26.16 3.84
CA ILE A 23 17.06 25.88 3.84
C ILE A 23 17.66 26.54 2.59
N ALA A 24 18.59 27.48 2.82
CA ALA A 24 19.31 28.21 1.78
C ALA A 24 20.25 27.27 0.98
N GLY A 25 20.21 27.39 -0.34
CA GLY A 25 21.02 26.61 -1.26
C GLY A 25 22.51 26.88 -1.17
N THR A 26 23.30 25.81 -1.25
CA THR A 26 24.72 25.84 -1.53
C THR A 26 24.97 25.32 -2.95
N SER A 27 25.62 26.17 -3.75
CA SER A 27 26.00 25.94 -5.14
C SER A 27 27.13 24.92 -5.27
N VAL A 28 26.96 23.96 -6.20
CA VAL A 28 28.00 23.01 -6.64
C VAL A 28 28.47 23.43 -8.04
N PRO A 29 29.80 23.46 -8.31
CA PRO A 29 30.35 23.82 -9.62
C PRO A 29 30.32 22.68 -10.63
N PRO A 30 30.40 22.98 -11.94
CA PRO A 30 30.29 21.96 -12.99
C PRO A 30 31.65 21.30 -13.28
N HIS A 31 31.67 19.99 -13.43
CA HIS A 31 32.79 19.27 -14.05
C HIS A 31 32.39 18.57 -15.33
N SER A 32 33.20 18.83 -16.33
CA SER A 32 33.22 18.36 -17.72
C SER A 32 33.86 16.96 -17.85
N SER A 33 33.42 16.23 -18.79
CA SER A 33 34.07 15.53 -19.92
C SER A 33 33.49 14.16 -20.18
N VAL A 34 32.96 14.07 -21.41
CA VAL A 34 32.39 12.88 -22.04
C VAL A 34 33.55 12.03 -22.58
N HIS A 35 33.58 10.76 -22.23
CA HIS A 35 34.33 9.75 -23.00
C HIS A 35 33.34 8.67 -23.50
N HIS A 36 33.23 8.61 -24.85
CA HIS A 36 32.62 7.52 -25.55
C HIS A 36 33.44 6.25 -25.38
N MET A 37 32.84 5.20 -24.82
CA MET A 37 33.34 3.83 -24.94
C MET A 37 32.29 2.97 -25.61
N THR A 38 32.70 2.34 -26.72
CA THR A 38 31.95 1.37 -27.52
C THR A 38 31.69 0.11 -26.74
N ALA A 39 30.43 -0.34 -26.69
CA ALA A 39 30.02 -1.58 -26.05
C ALA A 39 30.38 -2.78 -26.95
N SER A 40 31.11 -3.74 -26.38
CA SER A 40 31.22 -5.12 -26.90
C SER A 40 30.07 -5.97 -26.32
N PRO A 41 29.57 -6.99 -27.05
CA PRO A 41 28.48 -7.81 -26.55
C PRO A 41 28.98 -8.77 -25.46
N LEU A 42 28.35 -8.69 -24.30
CA LEU A 42 28.58 -9.61 -23.17
C LEU A 42 27.89 -10.95 -23.45
N SER A 43 28.65 -12.02 -23.43
CA SER A 43 28.16 -13.40 -23.36
C SER A 43 27.43 -13.63 -22.03
N PRO A 44 26.37 -14.45 -21.96
CA PRO A 44 25.68 -14.74 -20.73
C PRO A 44 26.46 -15.81 -19.94
N GLU A 45 27.41 -15.40 -19.12
CA GLU A 45 27.81 -16.20 -17.97
C GLU A 45 26.86 -15.84 -16.81
N THR A 46 25.89 -16.71 -16.56
CA THR A 46 25.05 -16.70 -15.38
C THR A 46 25.90 -16.93 -14.14
N ALA A 47 26.47 -15.86 -13.61
CA ALA A 47 26.86 -15.84 -12.21
C ALA A 47 25.56 -15.92 -11.39
N VAL A 48 25.36 -17.02 -10.70
CA VAL A 48 24.38 -17.12 -9.61
C VAL A 48 24.88 -16.16 -8.52
N HIS A 49 24.49 -14.90 -8.63
CA HIS A 49 24.57 -13.98 -7.52
C HIS A 49 23.57 -14.48 -6.48
N ASP A 50 24.06 -14.78 -5.28
CA ASP A 50 23.21 -14.98 -4.11
C ASP A 50 22.34 -13.73 -4.00
N ALA A 51 21.04 -13.85 -4.36
CA ALA A 51 20.14 -12.72 -4.42
C ALA A 51 20.03 -12.13 -3.02
N GLY A 52 20.33 -10.84 -2.85
CA GLY A 52 20.15 -10.16 -1.58
C GLY A 52 18.73 -10.35 -1.08
N ASP A 53 18.51 -10.39 0.23
CA ASP A 53 17.17 -10.68 0.78
C ASP A 53 16.13 -9.64 0.38
N GLY A 54 16.49 -8.33 0.32
CA GLY A 54 15.57 -7.30 -0.08
C GLY A 54 16.22 -5.96 -0.41
N SER A 55 15.46 -5.07 -1.07
CA SER A 55 15.84 -3.70 -1.38
C SER A 55 14.78 -2.69 -0.95
N VAL A 56 15.23 -1.48 -0.65
CA VAL A 56 14.37 -0.32 -0.34
C VAL A 56 14.47 0.67 -1.50
N ILE A 57 13.34 0.99 -2.09
CA ILE A 57 13.25 1.97 -3.17
C ILE A 57 12.96 3.33 -2.56
N TRP A 58 13.86 4.29 -2.77
CA TRP A 58 13.73 5.60 -2.15
C TRP A 58 14.28 6.74 -3.01
N THR A 59 13.53 7.81 -3.08
CA THR A 59 13.99 9.11 -3.64
C THR A 59 13.34 10.25 -2.87
N PRO A 60 14.08 11.38 -2.65
CA PRO A 60 13.48 12.59 -2.11
C PRO A 60 12.32 13.16 -2.96
N GLU A 61 12.23 12.79 -4.24
CA GLU A 61 11.16 13.24 -5.14
C GLU A 61 9.76 12.76 -4.69
N TYR A 62 9.67 11.73 -3.85
CA TYR A 62 8.39 11.33 -3.23
C TYR A 62 7.79 12.42 -2.34
N LEU A 63 8.63 13.34 -1.84
CA LEU A 63 8.19 14.43 -0.97
C LEU A 63 7.51 15.57 -1.73
N ASP A 64 7.62 15.57 -3.06
CA ASP A 64 6.95 16.52 -3.94
C ASP A 64 5.47 16.17 -4.15
N TYR A 65 5.06 14.93 -3.81
CA TYR A 65 3.65 14.53 -3.77
C TYR A 65 2.96 15.14 -2.57
N ARG A 66 2.70 16.44 -2.67
CA ARG A 66 2.21 17.27 -1.57
C ARG A 66 1.02 18.12 -2.02
N TRP A 67 -0.14 17.83 -1.47
CA TRP A 67 -1.38 18.54 -1.78
C TRP A 67 -1.43 19.94 -1.15
N SER A 68 -1.63 20.00 0.17
CA SER A 68 -1.64 21.25 0.94
C SER A 68 -1.10 20.99 2.36
N ALA A 69 -0.92 22.06 3.13
CA ALA A 69 -0.45 21.93 4.51
C ALA A 69 -1.44 21.21 5.45
N THR A 70 -2.72 21.21 5.10
CA THR A 70 -3.80 20.63 5.92
C THR A 70 -4.36 19.33 5.34
N HIS A 71 -3.89 18.91 4.16
CA HIS A 71 -4.34 17.67 3.55
C HIS A 71 -3.82 16.46 4.31
N PRO A 72 -4.65 15.42 4.53
CA PRO A 72 -4.25 14.23 5.30
C PRO A 72 -3.04 13.50 4.70
N MET A 73 -3.01 13.36 3.37
CA MET A 73 -1.88 12.76 2.65
C MET A 73 -0.67 13.70 2.73
N ASN A 74 0.17 13.50 3.74
CA ASN A 74 1.32 14.34 4.02
C ASN A 74 2.63 13.53 3.88
N PRO A 75 3.56 13.92 2.98
CA PRO A 75 4.80 13.19 2.74
C PRO A 75 5.77 13.20 3.92
N THR A 76 5.56 14.02 4.96
CA THR A 76 6.35 13.98 6.21
C THR A 76 6.36 12.57 6.83
N ARG A 77 5.28 11.80 6.66
CA ARG A 77 5.20 10.40 7.10
C ARG A 77 6.30 9.53 6.50
N LEU A 78 6.70 9.78 5.24
CA LEU A 78 7.77 9.05 4.55
C LEU A 78 9.14 9.38 5.15
N VAL A 79 9.40 10.66 5.41
CA VAL A 79 10.66 11.11 6.05
C VAL A 79 10.80 10.48 7.43
N LEU A 80 9.76 10.61 8.27
CA LEU A 80 9.78 10.04 9.61
C LEU A 80 9.96 8.51 9.62
N THR A 81 9.42 7.82 8.61
CA THR A 81 9.61 6.37 8.45
C THR A 81 11.08 6.04 8.14
N MET A 82 11.66 6.71 7.14
CA MET A 82 13.04 6.45 6.74
C MET A 82 14.03 6.79 7.86
N ASP A 83 13.80 7.91 8.56
CA ASP A 83 14.63 8.33 9.68
C ASP A 83 14.50 7.37 10.88
N LEU A 84 13.30 6.83 11.13
CA LEU A 84 13.10 5.82 12.18
C LEU A 84 13.79 4.50 11.82
N ALA A 85 13.61 4.03 10.59
CA ALA A 85 14.25 2.82 10.09
C ALA A 85 15.78 2.91 10.16
N ALA A 86 16.35 4.07 9.78
CA ALA A 86 17.78 4.34 9.91
C ALA A 86 18.22 4.39 11.38
N GLY A 87 17.49 5.12 12.22
CA GLY A 87 17.81 5.26 13.65
C GLY A 87 17.75 3.95 14.45
N LEU A 88 16.98 2.97 13.96
CA LEU A 88 16.88 1.61 14.52
C LEU A 88 17.86 0.62 13.88
N GLY A 89 18.71 1.05 12.93
CA GLY A 89 19.64 0.17 12.23
C GLY A 89 18.96 -0.76 11.21
N VAL A 90 17.68 -0.58 10.92
CA VAL A 90 16.95 -1.40 9.93
C VAL A 90 17.54 -1.22 8.53
N LEU A 91 18.13 -0.08 8.24
CA LEU A 91 18.78 0.21 6.95
C LEU A 91 20.29 -0.02 6.93
N ASP A 92 20.90 -0.54 8.01
CA ASP A 92 22.35 -0.74 8.09
C ASP A 92 22.83 -1.71 7.02
N GLY A 93 23.78 -1.27 6.18
CA GLY A 93 24.32 -2.04 5.08
C GLY A 93 23.36 -2.27 3.90
N VAL A 94 22.20 -1.59 3.89
CA VAL A 94 21.27 -1.62 2.77
C VAL A 94 21.52 -0.41 1.87
N GLU A 95 21.81 -0.67 0.60
CA GLU A 95 21.84 0.37 -0.41
C GLU A 95 20.41 0.63 -0.90
N THR A 96 19.94 1.88 -0.77
CA THR A 96 18.64 2.27 -1.30
C THR A 96 18.72 2.44 -2.81
N VAL A 97 17.78 1.84 -3.53
CA VAL A 97 17.67 1.99 -4.99
C VAL A 97 16.91 3.28 -5.31
N ARG A 98 17.58 4.18 -6.04
CA ARG A 98 16.92 5.39 -6.54
C ARG A 98 16.17 5.06 -7.82
N PRO A 99 14.83 5.24 -7.87
CA PRO A 99 14.04 5.00 -9.07
C PRO A 99 14.16 6.17 -10.04
N ASP A 100 14.00 5.88 -11.34
CA ASP A 100 13.60 6.86 -12.33
C ASP A 100 12.09 7.11 -12.22
N ARG A 101 11.62 8.27 -12.69
CA ARG A 101 10.18 8.53 -12.84
C ARG A 101 9.60 7.60 -13.90
N ALA A 102 8.37 7.13 -13.68
CA ALA A 102 7.66 6.38 -14.72
C ALA A 102 7.50 7.25 -15.98
N SER A 103 7.81 6.68 -17.13
CA SER A 103 7.60 7.32 -18.43
C SER A 103 6.10 7.37 -18.78
N ASP A 104 5.74 8.24 -19.72
CA ASP A 104 4.37 8.30 -20.26
C ASP A 104 3.89 6.92 -20.72
N ASP A 105 4.72 6.18 -21.44
CA ASP A 105 4.36 4.85 -21.97
C ASP A 105 4.12 3.83 -20.86
N GLU A 106 4.81 3.94 -19.74
CA GLU A 106 4.58 3.09 -18.57
C GLU A 106 3.28 3.46 -17.85
N ILE A 107 2.99 4.76 -17.71
CA ILE A 107 1.74 5.25 -17.12
C ILE A 107 0.55 4.84 -18.01
N LEU A 108 0.68 4.91 -19.31
CA LEU A 108 -0.35 4.53 -20.29
C LEU A 108 -0.66 3.03 -20.33
N ARG A 109 0.05 2.18 -19.61
CA ARG A 109 -0.34 0.78 -19.40
C ARG A 109 -1.68 0.65 -18.69
N ILE A 110 -2.00 1.60 -17.83
CA ILE A 110 -3.20 1.62 -17.00
C ILE A 110 -4.07 2.83 -17.32
N HIS A 111 -3.44 4.01 -17.48
CA HIS A 111 -4.16 5.25 -17.63
C HIS A 111 -4.38 5.64 -19.10
N THR A 112 -5.46 6.38 -19.35
CA THR A 112 -5.76 6.89 -20.71
C THR A 112 -4.86 8.07 -21.06
N ARG A 113 -4.63 8.28 -22.37
CA ARG A 113 -3.87 9.46 -22.85
C ARG A 113 -4.54 10.77 -22.44
N ALA A 114 -5.86 10.84 -22.52
CA ALA A 114 -6.60 12.04 -22.14
C ALA A 114 -6.39 12.41 -20.67
N TYR A 115 -6.42 11.40 -19.78
CA TYR A 115 -6.17 11.60 -18.36
C TYR A 115 -4.72 12.03 -18.06
N LEU A 116 -3.74 11.36 -18.68
CA LEU A 116 -2.33 11.74 -18.55
C LEU A 116 -2.09 13.20 -18.95
N ASP A 117 -2.67 13.63 -20.09
CA ASP A 117 -2.53 14.99 -20.57
C ASP A 117 -3.25 15.98 -19.63
N ALA A 118 -4.41 15.62 -19.07
CA ALA A 118 -5.13 16.43 -18.08
C ALA A 118 -4.29 16.63 -16.79
N VAL A 119 -3.65 15.57 -16.27
CA VAL A 119 -2.77 15.66 -15.08
C VAL A 119 -1.58 16.58 -15.33
N LYS A 120 -0.96 16.52 -16.54
CA LYS A 120 0.13 17.42 -16.93
C LYS A 120 -0.32 18.88 -16.94
N VAL A 121 -1.45 19.17 -17.57
CA VAL A 121 -2.02 20.54 -17.61
C VAL A 121 -2.36 21.02 -16.20
N ALA A 122 -2.94 20.16 -15.37
CA ALA A 122 -3.24 20.49 -13.98
C ALA A 122 -1.97 20.87 -13.18
N GLY A 123 -0.89 20.08 -13.31
CA GLY A 123 0.38 20.35 -12.65
C GLY A 123 1.08 21.65 -13.12
N GLU A 124 0.91 22.02 -14.38
CA GLU A 124 1.41 23.30 -14.92
C GLU A 124 0.58 24.49 -14.38
N SER A 125 -0.75 24.36 -14.37
CA SER A 125 -1.67 25.39 -13.86
C SER A 125 -1.44 25.67 -12.37
N GLY A 126 -1.13 24.68 -11.57
CA GLY A 126 -0.82 24.83 -10.15
C GLY A 126 0.41 25.70 -9.87
N ARG A 127 1.34 25.87 -10.84
CA ARG A 127 2.52 26.77 -10.72
C ARG A 127 2.12 28.25 -10.69
N ASP A 128 1.08 28.63 -11.39
CA ASP A 128 0.62 30.02 -11.52
C ASP A 128 -0.41 30.40 -10.45
N GLY A 129 -0.68 29.53 -9.49
CA GLY A 129 -1.68 29.71 -8.45
C GLY A 129 -3.13 29.68 -8.99
N VAL A 130 -3.31 29.23 -10.22
CA VAL A 130 -4.63 29.00 -10.85
C VAL A 130 -5.02 27.55 -10.58
N THR A 131 -6.09 27.36 -9.85
CA THR A 131 -6.66 26.02 -9.63
C THR A 131 -7.41 25.61 -10.89
N ALA A 132 -6.84 24.72 -11.69
CA ALA A 132 -7.58 24.05 -12.74
C ALA A 132 -8.53 23.03 -12.09
N LEU A 133 -9.82 23.18 -12.32
CA LEU A 133 -10.83 22.20 -11.93
C LEU A 133 -11.16 21.36 -13.16
N ASP A 134 -10.83 20.09 -13.12
CA ASP A 134 -11.20 19.11 -14.15
C ASP A 134 -12.02 18.00 -13.49
N LEU A 135 -13.33 18.23 -13.41
CA LEU A 135 -14.27 17.30 -12.78
C LEU A 135 -14.49 16.04 -13.61
N ASP A 136 -14.16 16.06 -14.90
CA ASP A 136 -14.29 14.89 -15.76
C ASP A 136 -13.14 13.87 -15.48
N HIS A 137 -12.04 14.36 -14.86
CA HIS A 137 -10.91 13.55 -14.45
C HIS A 137 -10.66 13.54 -12.93
N GLY A 138 -11.58 14.05 -12.12
CA GLY A 138 -11.45 14.03 -10.66
C GLY A 138 -10.38 14.95 -10.07
N LEU A 139 -9.86 15.91 -10.87
CA LEU A 139 -8.80 16.82 -10.47
C LEU A 139 -9.34 18.15 -9.96
N GLY A 140 -8.73 18.71 -8.91
CA GLY A 140 -9.03 20.03 -8.37
C GLY A 140 -10.19 20.05 -7.37
N ASN A 141 -10.75 18.92 -6.98
CA ASN A 141 -11.71 18.80 -5.89
C ASN A 141 -11.01 18.75 -4.51
N ASP A 142 -11.77 18.65 -3.42
CA ASP A 142 -11.24 18.63 -2.06
C ASP A 142 -10.38 17.39 -1.77
N ASP A 143 -10.68 16.26 -2.43
CA ASP A 143 -9.94 15.02 -2.25
C ASP A 143 -8.64 14.99 -3.08
N ASN A 144 -8.67 15.59 -4.26
CA ASN A 144 -7.56 15.62 -5.20
C ASN A 144 -7.30 17.06 -5.67
N PRO A 145 -6.89 17.99 -4.77
CA PRO A 145 -6.54 19.34 -5.13
C PRO A 145 -5.38 19.37 -6.13
N VAL A 146 -5.33 20.34 -7.01
CA VAL A 146 -4.21 20.51 -7.93
C VAL A 146 -3.02 21.11 -7.19
N PHE A 147 -1.82 20.57 -7.46
CA PHE A 147 -0.57 21.10 -6.94
C PHE A 147 0.52 21.20 -8.03
N PRO A 148 1.51 22.10 -7.89
CA PRO A 148 2.59 22.24 -8.85
C PRO A 148 3.36 20.94 -9.06
N HIS A 149 3.71 20.63 -10.31
CA HIS A 149 4.46 19.41 -10.66
C HIS A 149 3.73 18.09 -10.33
N MET A 150 2.40 18.10 -10.34
CA MET A 150 1.56 16.95 -9.98
C MET A 150 1.89 15.70 -10.81
N HIS A 151 2.12 15.87 -12.13
CA HIS A 151 2.53 14.78 -13.00
C HIS A 151 3.88 14.19 -12.57
N GLU A 152 4.90 15.04 -12.41
CA GLU A 152 6.26 14.62 -12.09
C GLU A 152 6.32 13.90 -10.72
N ALA A 153 5.61 14.43 -9.73
CA ALA A 153 5.52 13.82 -8.41
C ALA A 153 4.81 12.46 -8.44
N SER A 154 3.69 12.38 -9.17
CA SER A 154 2.95 11.12 -9.33
C SER A 154 3.74 10.08 -10.14
N ALA A 155 4.45 10.52 -11.18
CA ALA A 155 5.35 9.68 -11.96
C ALA A 155 6.55 9.16 -11.14
N ALA A 156 7.02 9.94 -10.16
CA ALA A 156 8.07 9.47 -9.24
C ALA A 156 7.58 8.33 -8.35
N LEU A 157 6.34 8.42 -7.80
CA LEU A 157 5.75 7.35 -7.02
C LEU A 157 5.58 6.07 -7.86
N ALA A 158 5.02 6.19 -9.07
CA ALA A 158 4.86 5.07 -10.00
C ALA A 158 6.21 4.46 -10.41
N GLY A 159 7.22 5.31 -10.64
CA GLY A 159 8.59 4.89 -10.91
C GLY A 159 9.20 4.07 -9.79
N GLY A 160 8.85 4.38 -8.54
CA GLY A 160 9.26 3.61 -7.36
C GLY A 160 8.75 2.18 -7.37
N SER A 161 7.47 1.99 -7.61
CA SER A 161 6.86 0.66 -7.68
C SER A 161 7.36 -0.13 -8.90
N LEU A 162 7.60 0.53 -10.04
CA LEU A 162 8.26 -0.07 -11.19
C LEU A 162 9.71 -0.48 -10.90
N ALA A 163 10.48 0.34 -10.20
CA ALA A 163 11.84 -0.02 -9.82
C ALA A 163 11.86 -1.25 -8.90
N ALA A 164 10.93 -1.33 -7.94
CA ALA A 164 10.76 -2.51 -7.10
C ALA A 164 10.45 -3.78 -7.93
N ALA A 165 9.54 -3.66 -8.90
CA ALA A 165 9.22 -4.75 -9.83
C ALA A 165 10.45 -5.20 -10.64
N ARG A 166 11.25 -4.25 -11.13
CA ARG A 166 12.49 -4.53 -11.90
C ARG A 166 13.57 -5.19 -11.06
N GLU A 167 13.74 -4.77 -9.81
CA GLU A 167 14.69 -5.41 -8.88
C GLU A 167 14.37 -6.88 -8.69
N ILE A 168 13.09 -7.22 -8.48
CA ILE A 168 12.63 -8.60 -8.31
C ILE A 168 12.70 -9.38 -9.62
N ALA A 169 12.19 -8.83 -10.72
CA ALA A 169 12.16 -9.51 -12.01
C ALA A 169 13.56 -9.82 -12.56
N SER A 170 14.56 -8.97 -12.27
CA SER A 170 15.95 -9.21 -12.62
C SER A 170 16.65 -10.28 -11.76
N GLY A 171 16.02 -10.71 -10.67
CA GLY A 171 16.61 -11.66 -9.70
C GLY A 171 17.69 -11.04 -8.81
N ARG A 172 17.84 -9.71 -8.78
CA ARG A 172 18.80 -9.06 -7.87
C ARG A 172 18.40 -9.21 -6.41
N VAL A 173 17.10 -9.14 -6.14
CA VAL A 173 16.52 -9.36 -4.82
C VAL A 173 15.27 -10.22 -4.93
N ARG A 174 14.87 -10.84 -3.83
CA ARG A 174 13.57 -11.53 -3.73
C ARG A 174 12.48 -10.58 -3.31
N ARG A 175 12.78 -9.57 -2.49
CA ARG A 175 11.80 -8.63 -1.93
C ARG A 175 12.20 -7.20 -2.23
N ALA A 176 11.23 -6.36 -2.48
CA ALA A 176 11.47 -4.93 -2.64
C ALA A 176 10.32 -4.14 -2.00
N VAL A 177 10.65 -3.02 -1.35
CA VAL A 177 9.66 -2.15 -0.70
C VAL A 177 9.79 -0.72 -1.19
N SER A 178 8.65 -0.12 -1.60
CA SER A 178 8.51 1.29 -1.98
C SER A 178 7.39 1.92 -1.17
N ILE A 179 7.71 2.53 -0.03
CA ILE A 179 6.71 3.13 0.87
C ILE A 179 6.03 4.38 0.30
N GLY A 180 6.56 4.95 -0.79
CA GLY A 180 5.93 6.07 -1.48
C GLY A 180 4.74 5.67 -2.34
N GLY A 181 4.67 4.39 -2.77
CA GLY A 181 3.59 3.85 -3.60
C GLY A 181 2.33 3.48 -2.82
N GLY A 182 1.42 2.77 -3.49
CA GLY A 182 0.16 2.29 -2.94
C GLY A 182 -1.04 3.17 -3.27
N MET A 183 -0.99 3.87 -4.41
CA MET A 183 -2.05 4.76 -4.91
C MET A 183 -3.19 3.96 -5.57
N HIS A 184 -3.83 3.09 -4.81
CA HIS A 184 -4.72 2.03 -5.25
C HIS A 184 -6.12 2.48 -5.73
N HIS A 185 -6.49 3.76 -5.51
CA HIS A 185 -7.80 4.29 -5.92
C HIS A 185 -7.79 4.94 -7.30
N ALA A 186 -6.64 5.26 -7.88
CA ALA A 186 -6.59 5.90 -9.18
C ALA A 186 -7.19 4.99 -10.26
N MET A 187 -8.20 5.51 -10.97
CA MET A 187 -8.88 4.83 -12.07
C MET A 187 -8.17 5.10 -13.40
N PRO A 188 -8.47 4.37 -14.47
CA PRO A 188 -7.81 4.59 -15.77
C PRO A 188 -7.87 6.04 -16.29
N ASP A 189 -8.92 6.76 -15.96
CA ASP A 189 -9.19 8.12 -16.45
C ASP A 189 -9.63 9.10 -15.35
N TRP A 190 -9.40 8.74 -14.07
CA TRP A 190 -9.93 9.51 -12.95
C TRP A 190 -9.02 9.45 -11.72
N ALA A 191 -8.64 10.62 -11.15
CA ALA A 191 -8.00 10.73 -9.85
C ALA A 191 -9.03 10.52 -8.74
N SER A 192 -8.71 9.73 -7.74
CA SER A 192 -9.64 9.35 -6.68
C SER A 192 -8.90 9.04 -5.38
N GLY A 193 -9.49 9.38 -4.23
CA GLY A 193 -8.96 8.97 -2.91
C GLY A 193 -7.49 9.35 -2.70
N PHE A 194 -7.10 10.57 -3.05
CA PHE A 194 -5.72 11.06 -2.97
C PHE A 194 -4.74 10.39 -3.95
N CYS A 195 -5.22 9.63 -4.93
CA CYS A 195 -4.43 8.88 -5.87
C CYS A 195 -4.53 9.47 -7.29
N VAL A 196 -3.39 9.80 -7.90
CA VAL A 196 -3.30 10.32 -9.26
C VAL A 196 -2.97 9.21 -10.25
N TYR A 197 -1.86 8.50 -10.07
CA TYR A 197 -1.52 7.32 -10.88
C TYR A 197 -1.50 6.06 -10.03
N ASN A 198 -2.08 4.98 -10.54
CA ASN A 198 -2.13 3.68 -9.86
C ASN A 198 -0.81 2.94 -10.03
N ASP A 199 0.15 3.24 -9.18
CA ASP A 199 1.50 2.70 -9.24
C ASP A 199 1.54 1.18 -9.09
N ALA A 200 0.69 0.61 -8.23
CA ALA A 200 0.60 -0.83 -8.05
C ALA A 200 0.10 -1.53 -9.33
N ALA A 201 -0.97 -1.01 -9.95
CA ALA A 201 -1.49 -1.56 -11.20
C ALA A 201 -0.49 -1.40 -12.35
N ILE A 202 0.22 -0.27 -12.43
CA ILE A 202 1.29 -0.05 -13.41
C ILE A 202 2.41 -1.09 -13.24
N ALA A 203 2.86 -1.33 -12.01
CA ALA A 203 3.89 -2.33 -11.70
C ALA A 203 3.44 -3.76 -12.05
N ILE A 204 2.19 -4.11 -11.70
CA ILE A 204 1.59 -5.41 -12.05
C ILE A 204 1.51 -5.57 -13.57
N SER A 205 1.00 -4.57 -14.30
CA SER A 205 0.94 -4.61 -15.76
C SER A 205 2.33 -4.76 -16.40
N TRP A 206 3.35 -4.10 -15.83
CA TRP A 206 4.74 -4.26 -16.29
C TRP A 206 5.25 -5.68 -16.04
N LEU A 207 4.99 -6.26 -14.85
CA LEU A 207 5.39 -7.63 -14.52
C LEU A 207 4.77 -8.67 -15.48
N LEU A 208 3.47 -8.50 -15.83
CA LEU A 208 2.78 -9.35 -16.79
C LEU A 208 3.48 -9.39 -18.16
N ASP A 209 4.03 -8.26 -18.62
CA ASP A 209 4.77 -8.19 -19.88
C ASP A 209 6.23 -8.67 -19.74
N ASN A 210 6.71 -8.90 -18.53
CA ASN A 210 8.10 -9.27 -18.23
C ASN A 210 8.23 -10.67 -17.57
N GLY A 211 7.34 -11.59 -17.93
CA GLY A 211 7.47 -13.02 -17.66
C GLY A 211 6.74 -13.54 -16.42
N PHE A 212 5.86 -12.73 -15.83
CA PHE A 212 4.99 -13.17 -14.75
C PHE A 212 3.56 -13.38 -15.28
N ASP A 213 3.11 -14.61 -15.34
CA ASP A 213 1.78 -14.96 -15.86
C ASP A 213 0.71 -15.05 -14.75
N ARG A 214 1.11 -15.08 -13.47
CA ARG A 214 0.22 -15.18 -12.31
C ARG A 214 0.73 -14.31 -11.17
N ILE A 215 -0.03 -13.28 -10.83
CA ILE A 215 0.33 -12.28 -9.82
C ILE A 215 -0.79 -12.20 -8.78
N ALA A 216 -0.47 -12.34 -7.51
CA ALA A 216 -1.40 -12.06 -6.42
C ALA A 216 -1.17 -10.65 -5.88
N TYR A 217 -2.21 -9.82 -5.93
CA TYR A 217 -2.25 -8.53 -5.27
C TYR A 217 -3.04 -8.65 -3.96
N ILE A 218 -2.41 -8.28 -2.84
CA ILE A 218 -3.02 -8.31 -1.51
C ILE A 218 -3.07 -6.89 -0.97
N ASP A 219 -4.26 -6.40 -0.65
CA ASP A 219 -4.53 -5.07 -0.16
C ASP A 219 -5.04 -5.13 1.28
N VAL A 220 -4.33 -4.47 2.20
CA VAL A 220 -4.68 -4.44 3.63
C VAL A 220 -5.01 -3.04 4.14
N ASP A 221 -5.14 -2.06 3.25
CA ASP A 221 -5.64 -0.72 3.55
C ASP A 221 -7.05 -0.79 4.18
N ALA A 222 -7.43 0.22 4.93
CA ALA A 222 -8.81 0.30 5.44
C ALA A 222 -9.84 0.50 4.32
N HIS A 223 -9.41 1.08 3.19
CA HIS A 223 -10.26 1.33 2.02
C HIS A 223 -10.10 0.19 1.00
N HIS A 224 -11.18 -0.11 0.29
CA HIS A 224 -11.12 -1.08 -0.81
C HIS A 224 -10.21 -0.59 -1.93
N GLY A 225 -9.30 -1.45 -2.41
CA GLY A 225 -8.39 -1.16 -3.53
C GLY A 225 -9.11 -1.20 -4.89
N ASP A 226 -10.11 -0.34 -5.04
CA ASP A 226 -11.05 -0.33 -6.17
C ASP A 226 -10.39 -0.09 -7.52
N GLY A 227 -9.37 0.79 -7.58
CA GLY A 227 -8.66 1.08 -8.81
C GLY A 227 -7.80 -0.09 -9.31
N VAL A 228 -7.16 -0.84 -8.40
CA VAL A 228 -6.40 -2.05 -8.80
C VAL A 228 -7.35 -3.17 -9.20
N GLN A 229 -8.42 -3.42 -8.41
CA GLN A 229 -9.45 -4.38 -8.80
C GLN A 229 -10.05 -4.06 -10.17
N HIS A 230 -10.36 -2.79 -10.44
CA HIS A 230 -10.89 -2.34 -11.72
C HIS A 230 -9.93 -2.60 -12.88
N ALA A 231 -8.64 -2.33 -12.70
CA ALA A 231 -7.61 -2.51 -13.73
C ALA A 231 -7.50 -3.96 -14.21
N PHE A 232 -7.77 -4.93 -13.32
CA PHE A 232 -7.61 -6.36 -13.61
C PHE A 232 -8.91 -7.16 -13.47
N LEU A 233 -10.07 -6.50 -13.46
CA LEU A 233 -11.39 -7.12 -13.22
C LEU A 233 -11.68 -8.32 -14.12
N SER A 234 -11.18 -8.30 -15.36
CA SER A 234 -11.40 -9.35 -16.36
C SER A 234 -10.11 -10.10 -16.75
N ASP A 235 -8.99 -9.87 -16.03
CA ASP A 235 -7.70 -10.53 -16.34
C ASP A 235 -7.46 -11.72 -15.38
N PRO A 236 -7.55 -12.97 -15.87
CA PRO A 236 -7.41 -14.16 -15.02
C PRO A 236 -5.98 -14.38 -14.50
N ARG A 237 -5.01 -13.58 -14.94
CA ARG A 237 -3.61 -13.66 -14.52
C ARG A 237 -3.34 -12.91 -13.22
N VAL A 238 -4.29 -12.09 -12.76
CA VAL A 238 -4.13 -11.28 -11.54
C VAL A 238 -5.25 -11.63 -10.56
N LEU A 239 -4.86 -12.16 -9.41
CA LEU A 239 -5.76 -12.29 -8.26
C LEU A 239 -5.67 -11.02 -7.42
N THR A 240 -6.78 -10.36 -7.15
CA THR A 240 -6.87 -9.25 -6.19
C THR A 240 -7.58 -9.73 -4.92
N VAL A 241 -6.94 -9.56 -3.76
CA VAL A 241 -7.51 -9.86 -2.45
C VAL A 241 -7.48 -8.60 -1.60
N SER A 242 -8.63 -8.08 -1.19
CA SER A 242 -8.72 -6.88 -0.37
C SER A 242 -9.47 -7.14 0.93
N ILE A 243 -8.85 -6.74 2.06
CA ILE A 243 -9.50 -6.77 3.38
C ILE A 243 -9.66 -5.33 3.84
N HIS A 244 -10.88 -4.86 3.87
CA HIS A 244 -11.18 -3.45 4.08
C HIS A 244 -12.42 -3.25 4.95
N GLN A 245 -12.63 -2.02 5.39
CA GLN A 245 -13.83 -1.68 6.14
C GLN A 245 -15.07 -1.78 5.24
N HIS A 246 -16.13 -2.31 5.79
CA HIS A 246 -17.36 -2.66 5.08
C HIS A 246 -17.90 -1.49 4.23
N PRO A 247 -18.21 -1.72 2.93
CA PRO A 247 -18.59 -0.68 1.95
C PRO A 247 -19.77 0.21 2.34
N ALA A 248 -20.68 -0.30 3.16
CA ALA A 248 -21.80 0.51 3.67
C ALA A 248 -21.37 1.56 4.71
N THR A 249 -20.11 1.51 5.20
CA THR A 249 -19.63 2.36 6.31
C THR A 249 -18.42 3.19 5.96
N LEU A 250 -17.77 2.91 4.82
CA LEU A 250 -16.59 3.63 4.37
C LEU A 250 -16.62 3.79 2.85
N TRP A 251 -16.13 4.94 2.36
CA TRP A 251 -15.79 5.15 0.96
C TRP A 251 -14.70 4.15 0.52
N PRO A 252 -14.62 3.67 -0.74
CA PRO A 252 -15.38 4.09 -1.92
C PRO A 252 -16.76 3.42 -2.06
N ASN A 253 -17.26 2.69 -1.08
CA ASN A 253 -18.53 1.98 -1.08
C ASN A 253 -18.59 0.79 -2.07
N THR A 254 -17.42 0.31 -2.50
CA THR A 254 -17.18 -0.89 -3.33
C THR A 254 -16.44 -1.95 -2.52
N GLY A 255 -16.19 -3.13 -3.09
CA GLY A 255 -15.54 -4.24 -2.39
C GLY A 255 -16.53 -5.10 -1.60
N TRP A 256 -17.75 -5.26 -2.12
CA TRP A 256 -18.68 -6.24 -1.54
C TRP A 256 -18.15 -7.65 -1.76
N ALA A 257 -18.42 -8.56 -0.83
CA ALA A 257 -18.03 -9.96 -0.96
C ALA A 257 -18.53 -10.63 -2.26
N SER A 258 -19.55 -10.05 -2.89
CA SER A 258 -20.12 -10.50 -4.18
C SER A 258 -19.40 -9.91 -5.40
N GLU A 259 -18.45 -9.00 -5.24
CA GLU A 259 -17.61 -8.49 -6.33
C GLU A 259 -16.45 -9.45 -6.52
N ILE A 260 -16.57 -10.36 -7.48
CA ILE A 260 -15.68 -11.52 -7.67
C ILE A 260 -14.89 -11.50 -8.97
N GLY A 261 -14.88 -10.37 -9.69
CA GLY A 261 -14.32 -10.26 -11.03
C GLY A 261 -15.38 -10.38 -12.11
N ASP A 262 -14.98 -10.30 -13.36
CA ASP A 262 -15.87 -10.34 -14.53
C ASP A 262 -15.25 -11.12 -15.69
N GLY A 263 -16.08 -11.72 -16.54
CA GLY A 263 -15.65 -12.41 -17.74
C GLY A 263 -14.61 -13.50 -17.48
N ALA A 264 -13.41 -13.38 -18.08
CA ALA A 264 -12.33 -14.35 -17.86
C ALA A 264 -11.70 -14.26 -16.45
N GLY A 265 -11.86 -13.13 -15.77
CA GLY A 265 -11.38 -12.89 -14.41
C GLY A 265 -12.42 -13.23 -13.33
N GLU A 266 -13.57 -13.84 -13.65
CA GLU A 266 -14.54 -14.23 -12.63
C GLU A 266 -13.92 -15.21 -11.62
N GLY A 267 -13.97 -14.87 -10.33
CA GLY A 267 -13.31 -15.60 -9.24
C GLY A 267 -11.94 -15.06 -8.85
N THR A 268 -11.38 -14.08 -9.59
CA THR A 268 -10.05 -13.50 -9.29
C THR A 268 -10.11 -12.19 -8.50
N ALA A 269 -11.29 -11.72 -8.09
CA ALA A 269 -11.43 -10.69 -7.08
C ALA A 269 -12.02 -11.30 -5.79
N VAL A 270 -11.33 -11.12 -4.67
CA VAL A 270 -11.70 -11.66 -3.37
C VAL A 270 -11.79 -10.52 -2.37
N ASN A 271 -12.99 -10.22 -1.91
CA ASN A 271 -13.26 -9.09 -1.03
C ASN A 271 -13.75 -9.55 0.34
N LEU A 272 -13.01 -9.19 1.40
CA LEU A 272 -13.37 -9.44 2.79
C LEU A 272 -13.73 -8.13 3.49
N PRO A 273 -15.00 -7.69 3.44
CA PRO A 273 -15.44 -6.50 4.11
C PRO A 273 -15.66 -6.76 5.61
N VAL A 274 -14.91 -6.06 6.48
CA VAL A 274 -15.01 -6.18 7.94
C VAL A 274 -15.68 -4.95 8.55
N LEU A 275 -16.35 -5.09 9.68
CA LEU A 275 -17.11 -3.99 10.28
C LEU A 275 -16.21 -2.99 11.03
N PRO A 276 -16.64 -1.73 11.18
CA PRO A 276 -15.99 -0.76 12.05
C PRO A 276 -15.72 -1.32 13.46
N GLY A 277 -14.59 -0.93 14.05
CA GLY A 277 -14.16 -1.40 15.37
C GLY A 277 -13.56 -2.80 15.38
N THR A 278 -13.29 -3.41 14.22
CA THR A 278 -12.58 -4.68 14.13
C THR A 278 -11.15 -4.53 14.63
N VAL A 279 -10.78 -5.28 15.68
CA VAL A 279 -9.47 -5.31 16.33
C VAL A 279 -8.54 -6.38 15.74
N ASP A 280 -7.26 -6.37 16.12
CA ASP A 280 -6.21 -7.25 15.60
C ASP A 280 -6.62 -8.72 15.52
N SER A 281 -7.01 -9.34 16.63
CA SER A 281 -7.33 -10.77 16.68
C SER A 281 -8.52 -11.16 15.80
N ILE A 282 -9.49 -10.28 15.65
CA ILE A 282 -10.68 -10.48 14.79
C ILE A 282 -10.29 -10.28 13.33
N TRP A 283 -9.51 -9.26 13.01
CA TRP A 283 -9.05 -8.99 11.67
C TRP A 283 -8.12 -10.12 11.16
N LEU A 284 -7.16 -10.55 12.00
CA LEU A 284 -6.26 -11.66 11.68
C LEU A 284 -7.00 -12.99 11.48
N ARG A 285 -8.08 -13.25 12.25
CA ARG A 285 -8.97 -14.39 11.99
C ARG A 285 -9.53 -14.34 10.57
N GLY A 286 -10.01 -13.18 10.13
CA GLY A 286 -10.50 -12.97 8.77
C GLY A 286 -9.40 -13.15 7.72
N PHE A 287 -8.24 -12.52 7.93
CA PHE A 287 -7.08 -12.63 7.04
C PHE A 287 -6.70 -14.11 6.82
N HIS A 288 -6.46 -14.84 7.90
CA HIS A 288 -5.99 -16.22 7.81
C HIS A 288 -7.06 -17.22 7.33
N ALA A 289 -8.35 -16.86 7.39
CA ALA A 289 -9.42 -17.66 6.87
C ALA A 289 -9.65 -17.50 5.36
N VAL A 290 -9.11 -16.43 4.74
CA VAL A 290 -9.41 -16.10 3.34
C VAL A 290 -8.15 -16.00 2.50
N VAL A 291 -7.18 -15.17 2.93
CA VAL A 291 -6.05 -14.78 2.07
C VAL A 291 -5.14 -15.95 1.72
N PRO A 292 -4.64 -16.76 2.68
CA PRO A 292 -3.73 -17.86 2.36
C PRO A 292 -4.34 -18.87 1.38
N ALA A 293 -5.57 -19.28 1.62
CA ALA A 293 -6.25 -20.27 0.79
C ALA A 293 -6.49 -19.76 -0.64
N ALA A 294 -6.98 -18.53 -0.80
CA ALA A 294 -7.20 -17.93 -2.11
C ALA A 294 -5.89 -17.77 -2.90
N VAL A 295 -4.82 -17.29 -2.24
CA VAL A 295 -3.50 -17.10 -2.88
C VAL A 295 -2.86 -18.43 -3.24
N GLU A 296 -2.95 -19.46 -2.36
CA GLU A 296 -2.41 -20.79 -2.61
C GLU A 296 -3.13 -21.48 -3.77
N ALA A 297 -4.45 -21.45 -3.80
CA ALA A 297 -5.24 -22.01 -4.91
C ALA A 297 -4.95 -21.30 -6.23
N PHE A 298 -4.76 -20.00 -6.19
CA PHE A 298 -4.35 -19.23 -7.38
C PHE A 298 -2.94 -19.58 -7.85
N GLY A 299 -1.99 -19.89 -6.98
CA GLY A 299 -0.61 -20.29 -7.31
C GLY A 299 0.20 -19.20 -8.02
N PRO A 300 0.41 -18.03 -7.40
CA PRO A 300 1.12 -16.91 -8.01
C PRO A 300 2.63 -17.16 -8.12
N GLN A 301 3.28 -16.40 -9.02
CA GLN A 301 4.73 -16.33 -9.16
C GLN A 301 5.36 -15.21 -8.33
N ILE A 302 4.54 -14.24 -7.93
CA ILE A 302 4.93 -13.08 -7.12
C ILE A 302 3.72 -12.57 -6.32
N VAL A 303 3.97 -12.09 -5.11
CA VAL A 303 3.03 -11.31 -4.33
C VAL A 303 3.35 -9.82 -4.50
N VAL A 304 2.35 -9.02 -4.83
CA VAL A 304 2.36 -7.56 -4.74
C VAL A 304 1.42 -7.17 -3.63
N SER A 305 1.84 -6.33 -2.69
CA SER A 305 0.95 -5.93 -1.59
C SER A 305 0.89 -4.43 -1.40
N GLN A 306 -0.32 -3.92 -1.21
CA GLN A 306 -0.56 -2.59 -0.68
C GLN A 306 -0.65 -2.70 0.85
N CYS A 307 0.22 -1.96 1.53
CA CYS A 307 0.44 -2.05 2.97
C CYS A 307 0.01 -0.76 3.66
N GLY A 308 -1.16 -0.24 3.32
CA GLY A 308 -1.79 0.89 4.00
C GLY A 308 -1.99 0.59 5.49
N VAL A 309 -1.88 1.63 6.30
CA VAL A 309 -1.93 1.54 7.76
C VAL A 309 -3.00 2.45 8.38
N ASP A 310 -3.94 2.90 7.56
CA ASP A 310 -5.13 3.64 7.98
C ASP A 310 -6.22 2.76 8.62
N ASN A 311 -6.02 1.45 8.62
CA ASN A 311 -6.79 0.50 9.43
C ASN A 311 -6.47 0.58 10.94
N HIS A 312 -5.55 1.46 11.36
CA HIS A 312 -5.16 1.65 12.74
C HIS A 312 -6.22 2.41 13.54
N ARG A 313 -6.40 2.06 14.83
CA ARG A 313 -7.38 2.67 15.75
C ARG A 313 -7.26 4.18 15.96
N GLU A 314 -6.10 4.77 15.67
CA GLU A 314 -5.84 6.21 15.75
C GLU A 314 -5.96 6.91 14.40
N ASP A 315 -6.33 6.21 13.33
CA ASP A 315 -6.46 6.84 12.03
C ASP A 315 -7.71 7.74 11.97
N PRO A 316 -7.59 8.95 11.41
CA PRO A 316 -8.74 9.87 11.37
C PRO A 316 -9.74 9.57 10.27
N LEU A 317 -9.40 8.72 9.28
CA LEU A 317 -10.19 8.54 8.07
C LEU A 317 -10.94 7.20 8.00
N ALA A 318 -10.63 6.25 8.88
CA ALA A 318 -11.31 4.95 8.96
C ALA A 318 -11.67 4.62 10.41
N ASP A 319 -12.53 3.63 10.58
CA ASP A 319 -13.03 3.21 11.90
C ASP A 319 -12.60 1.78 12.26
N LEU A 320 -11.60 1.19 11.58
CA LEU A 320 -10.99 -0.05 12.02
C LEU A 320 -10.15 0.20 13.28
N ALA A 321 -9.82 -0.84 14.02
CA ALA A 321 -9.20 -0.69 15.34
C ALA A 321 -7.94 -1.56 15.50
N LEU A 322 -7.15 -1.73 14.44
CA LEU A 322 -5.88 -2.41 14.51
C LEU A 322 -4.85 -1.59 15.30
N THR A 323 -3.82 -2.28 15.74
CA THR A 323 -2.60 -1.71 16.31
C THR A 323 -1.43 -1.90 15.36
N VAL A 324 -0.29 -1.26 15.64
CA VAL A 324 0.96 -1.52 14.90
C VAL A 324 1.35 -3.00 14.97
N ASP A 325 1.02 -3.68 16.06
CA ASP A 325 1.29 -5.12 16.21
C ASP A 325 0.46 -5.97 15.26
N GLY A 326 -0.83 -5.66 15.10
CA GLY A 326 -1.71 -6.32 14.12
C GLY A 326 -1.27 -6.07 12.68
N GLN A 327 -0.89 -4.84 12.35
CA GLN A 327 -0.34 -4.48 11.04
C GLN A 327 0.96 -5.24 10.75
N ARG A 328 1.89 -5.28 11.72
CA ARG A 328 3.12 -6.07 11.61
C ARG A 328 2.82 -7.56 11.39
N ALA A 329 1.87 -8.13 12.10
CA ALA A 329 1.48 -9.53 11.91
C ALA A 329 0.99 -9.81 10.49
N ALA A 330 0.22 -8.90 9.89
CA ALA A 330 -0.22 -8.99 8.50
C ALA A 330 0.98 -8.94 7.52
N PHE A 331 1.93 -8.02 7.71
CA PHE A 331 3.13 -7.91 6.87
C PHE A 331 3.98 -9.18 6.92
N LEU A 332 4.19 -9.75 8.10
CA LEU A 332 4.90 -11.01 8.26
C LEU A 332 4.17 -12.18 7.59
N ALA A 333 2.84 -12.23 7.70
CA ALA A 333 2.03 -13.26 7.05
C ALA A 333 2.11 -13.17 5.51
N MET A 334 2.11 -11.95 4.93
CA MET A 334 2.29 -11.76 3.47
C MET A 334 3.69 -12.14 3.02
N ARG A 335 4.74 -11.82 3.78
CA ARG A 335 6.10 -12.29 3.53
C ARG A 335 6.16 -13.81 3.52
N ASP A 336 5.59 -14.46 4.55
CA ASP A 336 5.60 -15.91 4.68
C ASP A 336 4.83 -16.61 3.55
N LEU A 337 3.75 -15.99 3.03
CA LEU A 337 3.05 -16.43 1.83
C LEU A 337 3.97 -16.36 0.60
N ALA A 338 4.65 -15.24 0.39
CA ALA A 338 5.60 -15.09 -0.71
C ALA A 338 6.76 -16.09 -0.62
N ASP A 339 7.30 -16.31 0.58
CA ASP A 339 8.37 -17.28 0.82
C ASP A 339 7.93 -18.72 0.47
N ARG A 340 6.71 -19.11 0.85
CA ARG A 340 6.18 -20.47 0.60
C ARG A 340 5.75 -20.69 -0.85
N LEU A 341 5.15 -19.68 -1.49
CA LEU A 341 4.43 -19.86 -2.76
C LEU A 341 5.17 -19.26 -3.96
N CYS A 342 6.02 -18.25 -3.75
CA CYS A 342 6.61 -17.42 -4.79
C CYS A 342 8.14 -17.37 -4.73
N GLU A 343 8.82 -18.34 -4.11
CA GLU A 343 10.28 -18.33 -3.92
C GLU A 343 10.79 -17.06 -3.20
N GLY A 344 9.93 -16.45 -2.38
CA GLY A 344 10.21 -15.21 -1.66
C GLY A 344 9.97 -13.94 -2.47
N ARG A 345 9.45 -14.00 -3.71
CA ARG A 345 9.20 -12.81 -4.52
C ARG A 345 8.02 -12.00 -3.96
N TRP A 346 8.36 -10.85 -3.38
CA TRP A 346 7.39 -9.95 -2.75
C TRP A 346 7.71 -8.49 -3.06
N LEU A 347 6.77 -7.80 -3.70
CA LEU A 347 6.78 -6.36 -3.89
C LEU A 347 5.80 -5.73 -2.90
N ALA A 348 6.28 -4.92 -1.97
CA ALA A 348 5.46 -4.21 -1.01
C ALA A 348 5.44 -2.72 -1.33
N VAL A 349 4.25 -2.12 -1.39
CA VAL A 349 4.08 -0.67 -1.49
C VAL A 349 3.44 -0.12 -0.23
N GLY A 350 3.54 1.20 -0.02
CA GLY A 350 2.86 1.89 1.08
C GLY A 350 1.35 1.87 0.92
N GLY A 351 0.71 3.02 1.05
CA GLY A 351 -0.74 3.19 0.92
C GLY A 351 -1.27 4.29 1.82
N GLY A 352 -2.52 4.15 2.28
CA GLY A 352 -3.13 5.01 3.28
C GLY A 352 -2.41 4.95 4.63
N GLY A 353 -2.75 5.89 5.49
CA GLY A 353 -2.17 6.05 6.83
C GLY A 353 -1.91 7.51 7.14
N TYR A 354 -2.65 8.02 8.10
CA TYR A 354 -2.73 9.47 8.37
C TYR A 354 -2.34 9.80 9.81
N GLY A 355 -2.00 8.81 10.60
CA GLY A 355 -1.33 8.96 11.88
C GLY A 355 0.16 9.27 11.72
N LEU A 356 0.48 10.49 11.26
CA LEU A 356 1.81 10.93 10.75
C LEU A 356 3.00 10.61 11.65
N VAL A 357 2.82 10.67 12.97
CA VAL A 357 3.91 10.54 13.94
C VAL A 357 3.84 9.21 14.68
N ARG A 358 2.66 8.85 15.17
CA ARG A 358 2.51 7.70 16.07
C ARG A 358 2.38 6.37 15.37
N VAL A 359 1.79 6.35 14.17
CA VAL A 359 1.39 5.11 13.48
C VAL A 359 2.31 4.80 12.31
N VAL A 360 2.23 5.61 11.25
CA VAL A 360 2.87 5.32 9.95
C VAL A 360 4.36 5.04 10.08
N PRO A 361 5.17 5.83 10.80
CA PRO A 361 6.61 5.58 10.87
C PRO A 361 6.95 4.24 11.52
N ARG A 362 6.22 3.85 12.57
CA ARG A 362 6.46 2.56 13.26
C ARG A 362 6.02 1.38 12.40
N ALA A 363 4.81 1.44 11.88
CA ALA A 363 4.25 0.36 11.07
C ALA A 363 5.07 0.12 9.79
N TRP A 364 5.42 1.17 9.04
CA TRP A 364 6.23 0.98 7.83
C TRP A 364 7.71 0.70 8.11
N THR A 365 8.25 1.05 9.28
CA THR A 365 9.56 0.54 9.69
C THR A 365 9.54 -0.98 9.89
N HIS A 366 8.45 -1.53 10.46
CA HIS A 366 8.24 -2.98 10.51
C HIS A 366 8.06 -3.60 9.11
N LEU A 367 7.38 -2.92 8.19
CA LEU A 367 7.25 -3.37 6.80
C LEU A 367 8.61 -3.45 6.11
N ILE A 368 9.43 -2.39 6.23
CA ILE A 368 10.79 -2.36 5.69
C ILE A 368 11.64 -3.48 6.29
N ALA A 369 11.59 -3.67 7.62
CA ALA A 369 12.30 -4.75 8.29
C ALA A 369 11.86 -6.13 7.76
N ALA A 370 10.55 -6.36 7.60
CA ALA A 370 10.02 -7.60 7.04
C ALA A 370 10.50 -7.84 5.61
N ALA A 371 10.47 -6.82 4.74
CA ALA A 371 10.94 -6.93 3.35
C ALA A 371 12.45 -7.20 3.26
N LEU A 372 13.23 -6.65 4.18
CA LEU A 372 14.68 -6.90 4.27
C LEU A 372 15.04 -8.21 4.98
N GLY A 373 14.07 -9.01 5.40
CA GLY A 373 14.32 -10.23 6.17
C GLY A 373 14.92 -9.98 7.56
N ARG A 374 14.73 -8.78 8.11
CA ARG A 374 15.25 -8.39 9.42
C ARG A 374 14.20 -8.58 10.51
N ASP A 375 14.63 -9.06 11.66
CA ASP A 375 13.78 -9.16 12.84
C ASP A 375 13.87 -7.86 13.64
N LEU A 376 12.76 -7.13 13.73
CA LEU A 376 12.61 -5.95 14.58
C LEU A 376 11.65 -6.29 15.71
N ASP A 377 12.21 -6.39 16.93
CA ASP A 377 11.43 -6.68 18.12
C ASP A 377 10.44 -5.52 18.39
N PRO A 378 9.13 -5.81 18.52
CA PRO A 378 8.13 -4.79 18.86
C PRO A 378 8.41 -4.03 20.16
N SER A 379 9.13 -4.64 21.11
CA SER A 379 9.52 -3.98 22.37
C SER A 379 10.70 -3.01 22.24
N THR A 380 11.31 -2.93 21.04
CA THR A 380 12.43 -2.00 20.78
C THR A 380 11.99 -0.56 21.05
N LEU A 381 12.80 0.16 21.82
CA LEU A 381 12.51 1.57 22.14
C LEU A 381 12.70 2.46 20.90
N VAL A 382 11.81 3.42 20.74
CA VAL A 382 11.95 4.45 19.71
C VAL A 382 13.11 5.38 20.09
N PRO A 383 14.09 5.62 19.17
CA PRO A 383 15.28 6.39 19.47
C PRO A 383 14.96 7.84 19.87
N GLU A 384 15.61 8.35 20.92
CA GLU A 384 15.40 9.72 21.41
C GLU A 384 15.66 10.81 20.34
N PRO A 385 16.70 10.71 19.48
CA PRO A 385 16.86 11.67 18.40
C PRO A 385 15.68 11.76 17.45
N TRP A 386 15.06 10.61 17.11
CA TRP A 386 13.86 10.57 16.30
C TRP A 386 12.65 11.16 17.05
N ARG A 387 12.49 10.86 18.34
CA ARG A 387 11.40 11.44 19.15
C ARG A 387 11.51 12.96 19.22
N ALA A 388 12.72 13.51 19.38
CA ALA A 388 12.95 14.94 19.35
C ALA A 388 12.58 15.60 18.00
N GLN A 389 12.87 14.94 16.88
CA GLN A 389 12.47 15.37 15.55
C GLN A 389 10.94 15.32 15.40
N ALA A 390 10.33 14.21 15.75
CA ALA A 390 8.89 13.98 15.64
C ALA A 390 8.06 14.95 16.48
N ALA A 391 8.55 15.36 17.65
CA ALA A 391 7.94 16.39 18.50
C ALA A 391 7.80 17.76 17.79
N GLY A 392 8.64 18.03 16.80
CA GLY A 392 8.57 19.26 15.98
C GLY A 392 7.50 19.23 14.90
N VAL A 393 6.90 18.07 14.61
CA VAL A 393 5.90 17.91 13.53
C VAL A 393 4.50 18.26 13.99
N ILE A 394 4.10 17.79 15.16
CA ILE A 394 2.78 18.04 15.74
C ILE A 394 3.00 18.49 17.20
N ALA A 395 2.49 19.69 17.54
CA ALA A 395 2.59 20.19 18.89
C ALA A 395 1.78 19.33 19.88
N ASP A 396 2.31 19.16 21.09
CA ASP A 396 1.66 18.49 22.23
C ASP A 396 1.21 17.03 21.97
N ILE A 397 1.79 16.36 20.94
CA ILE A 397 1.53 14.94 20.70
C ILE A 397 2.30 14.08 21.69
N GLU A 398 1.63 13.08 22.26
CA GLU A 398 2.30 12.04 23.01
C GLU A 398 3.09 11.13 22.05
N LEU A 399 4.40 11.07 22.23
CA LEU A 399 5.27 10.28 21.37
C LEU A 399 5.31 8.81 21.79
N PRO A 400 5.38 7.86 20.85
CA PRO A 400 5.49 6.45 21.19
C PRO A 400 6.83 6.17 21.89
N GLU A 401 6.80 5.29 22.90
CA GLU A 401 8.01 4.87 23.62
C GLU A 401 8.71 3.70 22.93
N CYS A 402 7.95 2.79 22.31
CA CYS A 402 8.45 1.60 21.64
C CYS A 402 7.75 1.36 20.28
N MET A 403 8.20 0.33 19.60
CA MET A 403 7.71 -0.06 18.26
C MET A 403 6.41 -0.87 18.30
N SER A 404 5.80 -1.03 19.48
CA SER A 404 4.55 -1.75 19.71
C SER A 404 3.49 -0.81 20.32
N ASP A 405 2.23 -1.16 20.15
CA ASP A 405 1.08 -0.60 20.88
C ASP A 405 0.57 -1.55 21.97
N GLY A 406 1.21 -2.70 22.16
CA GLY A 406 0.77 -3.76 23.07
C GLY A 406 -0.50 -4.46 22.59
N GLY A 407 -0.68 -4.57 21.28
CA GLY A 407 -1.83 -5.21 20.67
C GLY A 407 -1.89 -6.72 20.89
N ASP A 408 -3.09 -7.28 20.99
CA ASP A 408 -3.30 -8.73 21.05
C ASP A 408 -3.46 -9.30 19.63
N THR A 409 -2.39 -9.88 19.12
CA THR A 409 -2.37 -10.54 17.81
C THR A 409 -2.71 -12.02 17.85
N ALA A 410 -2.99 -12.56 19.05
CA ALA A 410 -3.44 -13.95 19.17
C ALA A 410 -4.86 -14.07 18.63
N TYR A 411 -5.03 -14.80 17.56
CA TYR A 411 -6.34 -15.07 16.98
C TYR A 411 -6.67 -16.56 17.05
N ARG A 412 -7.96 -16.85 17.13
CA ARG A 412 -8.46 -18.21 16.97
C ARG A 412 -8.79 -18.47 15.50
N ALA A 413 -8.22 -19.52 14.94
CA ALA A 413 -8.49 -19.90 13.55
C ALA A 413 -9.98 -20.09 13.30
N TRP A 414 -10.44 -19.75 12.10
CA TRP A 414 -11.81 -20.07 11.67
C TRP A 414 -11.94 -21.59 11.49
N ASP A 415 -12.99 -22.18 12.04
CA ASP A 415 -13.21 -23.63 12.09
C ASP A 415 -14.49 -24.06 11.35
N GLY A 416 -14.91 -23.25 10.38
CA GLY A 416 -16.05 -23.53 9.51
C GLY A 416 -17.36 -22.88 9.97
N PRO A 417 -18.42 -23.00 9.16
CA PRO A 417 -19.73 -22.48 9.50
C PRO A 417 -20.28 -23.11 10.79
N GLY A 418 -20.69 -22.24 11.74
CA GLY A 418 -21.23 -22.69 13.03
C GLY A 418 -20.18 -22.99 14.10
N GLY A 419 -18.90 -22.89 13.77
CA GLY A 419 -17.77 -23.03 14.71
C GLY A 419 -17.40 -21.77 15.46
N THR A 420 -18.25 -20.74 15.49
CA THR A 420 -17.96 -19.48 16.20
C THR A 420 -17.78 -19.76 17.69
N PRO A 421 -16.60 -19.45 18.25
CA PRO A 421 -16.32 -19.78 19.64
C PRO A 421 -17.11 -18.87 20.59
N GLU A 422 -17.63 -19.49 21.65
CA GLU A 422 -18.14 -18.74 22.80
C GLU A 422 -16.96 -18.45 23.77
N THR A 423 -16.62 -17.18 23.92
CA THR A 423 -15.54 -16.74 24.85
C THR A 423 -16.07 -16.39 26.23
N GLY A 424 -17.39 -16.30 26.38
CA GLY A 424 -18.06 -15.83 27.58
C GLY A 424 -18.01 -14.30 27.73
N THR A 425 -17.46 -13.60 26.74
CA THR A 425 -17.44 -12.14 26.68
C THR A 425 -18.37 -11.68 25.55
N PRO A 426 -19.58 -11.17 25.85
CA PRO A 426 -20.60 -10.92 24.82
C PRO A 426 -20.17 -9.95 23.71
N ALA A 427 -19.25 -9.04 23.97
CA ALA A 427 -18.71 -8.12 22.95
C ALA A 427 -17.79 -8.86 21.95
N VAL A 428 -16.91 -9.71 22.47
CA VAL A 428 -16.01 -10.56 21.66
C VAL A 428 -16.79 -11.56 20.84
N ASP A 429 -17.77 -12.23 21.47
CA ASP A 429 -18.62 -13.24 20.78
C ASP A 429 -19.40 -12.60 19.63
N ARG A 430 -19.91 -11.37 19.80
CA ARG A 430 -20.53 -10.62 18.69
C ARG A 430 -19.55 -10.25 17.60
N ALA A 431 -18.33 -9.87 17.93
CA ALA A 431 -17.29 -9.52 16.95
C ALA A 431 -16.89 -10.76 16.12
N LEU A 432 -16.70 -11.91 16.78
CA LEU A 432 -16.42 -13.19 16.14
C LEU A 432 -17.57 -13.61 15.21
N THR A 433 -18.82 -13.54 15.67
CA THR A 433 -19.99 -13.86 14.83
C THR A 433 -20.03 -12.99 13.57
N ARG A 434 -19.69 -11.71 13.68
CA ARG A 434 -19.71 -10.77 12.55
C ARG A 434 -18.61 -11.05 11.55
N VAL A 435 -17.37 -11.28 12.02
CA VAL A 435 -16.29 -11.62 11.09
C VAL A 435 -16.50 -12.98 10.46
N ASP A 436 -17.04 -13.97 11.18
CA ASP A 436 -17.37 -15.29 10.62
C ASP A 436 -18.44 -15.19 9.53
N ALA A 437 -19.41 -14.30 9.70
CA ALA A 437 -20.39 -14.02 8.65
C ALA A 437 -19.75 -13.41 7.41
N ALA A 438 -18.79 -12.49 7.57
CA ALA A 438 -18.02 -11.89 6.46
C ALA A 438 -17.15 -12.96 5.77
N ILE A 439 -16.40 -13.77 6.54
CA ILE A 439 -15.60 -14.89 6.02
C ILE A 439 -16.47 -15.81 5.18
N ALA A 440 -17.60 -16.27 5.74
CA ALA A 440 -18.51 -17.17 5.04
C ALA A 440 -19.10 -16.55 3.76
N ALA A 441 -19.40 -15.25 3.76
CA ALA A 441 -19.91 -14.55 2.58
C ALA A 441 -18.85 -14.48 1.47
N THR A 442 -17.63 -14.10 1.82
CA THR A 442 -16.49 -14.01 0.88
C THR A 442 -16.13 -15.37 0.30
N ARG A 443 -15.99 -16.38 1.17
CA ARG A 443 -15.65 -17.74 0.73
C ARG A 443 -16.72 -18.33 -0.19
N ARG A 444 -18.01 -18.19 0.15
CA ARG A 444 -19.10 -18.66 -0.72
C ARG A 444 -19.12 -17.98 -2.09
N ALA A 445 -18.72 -16.73 -2.17
CA ALA A 445 -18.72 -16.01 -3.44
C ALA A 445 -17.54 -16.41 -4.34
N ALA A 446 -16.31 -16.46 -3.81
CA ALA A 446 -15.10 -16.60 -4.61
C ALA A 446 -14.52 -18.03 -4.62
N PHE A 447 -14.53 -18.75 -3.51
CA PHE A 447 -13.82 -20.03 -3.35
C PHE A 447 -14.21 -21.13 -4.33
N PRO A 448 -15.50 -21.34 -4.64
CA PRO A 448 -15.88 -22.35 -5.65
C PRO A 448 -15.26 -22.12 -7.02
N LEU A 449 -15.01 -20.85 -7.38
CA LEU A 449 -14.37 -20.47 -8.66
C LEU A 449 -12.84 -20.66 -8.62
N LEU A 450 -12.25 -20.70 -7.43
CA LEU A 450 -10.84 -21.06 -7.20
C LEU A 450 -10.64 -22.58 -6.99
N GLY A 451 -11.72 -23.37 -7.02
CA GLY A 451 -11.68 -24.83 -6.80
C GLY A 451 -11.60 -25.23 -5.33
N LEU A 452 -11.95 -24.33 -4.41
CA LEU A 452 -11.95 -24.54 -2.97
C LEU A 452 -13.35 -24.81 -2.43
N ASP A 453 -13.45 -25.55 -1.32
CA ASP A 453 -14.70 -25.71 -0.57
C ASP A 453 -14.91 -24.50 0.36
N PRO A 454 -15.97 -23.70 0.17
CA PRO A 454 -16.20 -22.52 0.99
C PRO A 454 -16.47 -22.83 2.47
N GLU A 455 -16.82 -24.06 2.81
CA GLU A 455 -17.17 -24.48 4.16
C GLU A 455 -16.07 -25.29 4.87
N ASP A 456 -15.07 -25.77 4.14
CA ASP A 456 -13.94 -26.50 4.72
C ASP A 456 -12.88 -25.52 5.27
N PRO A 457 -12.62 -25.47 6.58
CA PRO A 457 -11.66 -24.57 7.17
C PRO A 457 -10.20 -24.87 6.79
N ARG A 458 -9.93 -25.98 6.09
CA ARG A 458 -8.59 -26.35 5.61
C ARG A 458 -8.29 -25.78 4.22
N ASP A 459 -9.30 -25.37 3.50
CA ASP A 459 -9.22 -24.73 2.19
C ASP A 459 -9.03 -23.22 2.33
#